data_9c0119163d8ff2934a858dc13ae30f6b
#
_entry.id   9c0119163d8ff2934a858dc13ae30f6b
#
_cell.length_a   1.000
_cell.length_b   1.000
_cell.length_c   1.000
_cell.angle_alpha   90.00
_cell.angle_beta   90.00
_cell.angle_gamma   90.00
#
_symmetry.space_group_name_H-M   'P 1'
#
loop_
_entity.id
_entity.type
_entity.pdbx_description
1 polymer ?
#
loop_
_entity_poly.entity_id
_entity_poly.type
_entity_poly.pdbx_seq_one_letter_code
_entity_poly.pdbx_strand_id
1 'polypeptide(L)'
;GVMNPIFTAASTTPSDVGGENKTPSSELLDNPEFIMRTGKNVAANHANTMAIIRLGREWHGVLAHDEFSEQLLLTNPIPGSRTPKSTFKTRPISDDDFVRAVEWFNRHGFPRIGKLVVIDAIEAVAKENVISPVRHYLEGLEARVAWSPETHVSKLPRLFQVYFGTKEVDDAPGADPKYLAAVAKKFMISAVARALKPGCKVDSMLVLEGAQGAGKSSAARVLAGFDYFSDNLPAMGTKDASDHIRGKWIIEVGELSAMQKSEVESTKAFISRQEEKFRPAYNRKEITYKRRCVFIGTTNQDAYLRDETGNRRFWPVRVETIDLTRLKRDRDMLWAEAVYLYRNGEKWHLTDDEVPLAVAAQQDRVSEDIWQATLSVALVLLTEVSISEAAVKIGLDVAKVNRVEQNRIVACLKALGFARDGKFTSGPYRNAARYVR
;
A
#
# COMPACT_ATOMS: atom_id res chain seq x y z
N GLY A 1 4.39 20.50 -19.82
CA GLY A 1 3.43 20.88 -18.85
C GLY A 1 3.96 20.51 -17.47
N VAL A 2 4.23 21.51 -16.64
CA VAL A 2 4.76 21.34 -15.28
C VAL A 2 3.74 20.56 -14.46
N MET A 3 4.05 19.31 -14.11
CA MET A 3 3.29 18.59 -13.08
C MET A 3 3.45 19.36 -11.78
N ASN A 4 2.36 19.95 -11.27
CA ASN A 4 2.34 20.45 -9.90
C ASN A 4 2.69 19.29 -8.99
N PRO A 5 3.74 19.37 -8.17
CA PRO A 5 3.98 18.39 -7.14
C PRO A 5 2.74 18.40 -6.23
N ILE A 6 2.25 17.24 -5.88
CA ILE A 6 1.06 17.03 -5.02
C ILE A 6 1.25 17.67 -3.65
N PHE A 7 2.46 17.80 -3.28
CA PHE A 7 2.96 18.58 -2.18
C PHE A 7 3.85 19.68 -2.78
N THR A 8 3.27 20.77 -3.34
CA THR A 8 3.96 22.02 -3.09
C THR A 8 4.18 21.98 -1.60
N ALA A 9 5.44 22.03 -1.21
CA ALA A 9 5.77 22.37 0.15
C ALA A 9 4.88 23.58 0.50
N ALA A 10 3.68 23.30 1.01
CA ALA A 10 3.17 24.15 2.02
C ALA A 10 4.36 24.17 2.97
N SER A 11 4.98 25.31 3.11
CA SER A 11 5.97 25.60 4.12
C SER A 11 5.33 25.35 5.49
N THR A 12 5.07 24.11 5.77
CA THR A 12 4.90 23.59 7.10
C THR A 12 6.31 23.31 7.60
N THR A 13 7.07 24.41 7.80
CA THR A 13 7.84 24.45 9.02
C THR A 13 7.00 23.78 10.08
N PRO A 14 7.55 22.81 10.85
CA PRO A 14 6.90 22.32 12.07
C PRO A 14 6.37 23.58 12.73
N SER A 15 5.04 23.61 12.95
CA SER A 15 4.35 24.76 13.49
C SER A 15 5.23 25.39 14.55
N ASP A 16 5.43 26.69 14.47
CA ASP A 16 5.98 27.54 15.53
C ASP A 16 5.20 27.31 16.84
N VAL A 17 5.41 26.14 17.43
CA VAL A 17 5.10 25.90 18.83
C VAL A 17 6.33 26.37 19.59
N GLY A 18 6.30 27.62 19.95
CA GLY A 18 7.32 28.30 20.72
C GLY A 18 8.35 29.02 19.83
N GLY A 19 8.05 30.28 19.50
CA GLY A 19 9.02 31.25 19.02
C GLY A 19 10.04 31.59 20.08
N GLU A 20 10.77 30.58 20.57
CA GLU A 20 11.96 30.78 21.39
C GLU A 20 13.11 31.13 20.44
N ASN A 21 13.72 32.30 20.66
CA ASN A 21 14.94 32.76 20.01
C ASN A 21 16.01 31.66 20.14
N LYS A 22 16.19 30.87 19.10
CA LYS A 22 17.23 29.82 19.09
C LYS A 22 18.60 30.46 19.20
N THR A 23 19.38 29.99 20.15
CA THR A 23 20.71 30.52 20.47
C THR A 23 21.72 30.15 19.37
N PRO A 24 22.60 31.05 18.93
CA PRO A 24 23.71 30.69 18.06
C PRO A 24 24.53 29.56 18.63
N SER A 25 24.96 28.60 17.79
CA SER A 25 25.75 27.45 18.25
C SER A 25 27.03 27.86 18.98
N SER A 26 27.64 28.97 18.59
CA SER A 26 28.82 29.51 19.25
C SER A 26 28.57 29.93 20.70
N GLU A 27 27.41 30.50 20.99
CA GLU A 27 27.02 30.86 22.36
C GLU A 27 26.66 29.65 23.21
N LEU A 28 26.05 28.60 22.60
CA LEU A 28 25.76 27.34 23.27
C LEU A 28 27.01 26.66 23.79
N LEU A 29 28.13 26.74 23.07
CA LEU A 29 29.40 26.13 23.48
C LEU A 29 29.90 26.62 24.84
N ASP A 30 29.52 27.80 25.27
CA ASP A 30 29.90 28.39 26.55
C ASP A 30 28.90 28.15 27.66
N ASN A 31 27.73 27.57 27.34
CA ASN A 31 26.69 27.29 28.32
C ASN A 31 26.92 25.91 29.00
N PRO A 32 27.33 25.89 30.30
CA PRO A 32 27.63 24.65 31.02
C PRO A 32 26.39 23.77 31.29
N GLU A 33 25.19 24.30 31.16
CA GLU A 33 23.96 23.55 31.32
C GLU A 33 23.76 22.53 30.20
N PHE A 34 24.19 22.87 28.98
CA PHE A 34 23.99 22.04 27.81
C PHE A 34 25.27 21.37 27.29
N ILE A 35 26.44 21.92 27.63
CA ILE A 35 27.71 21.49 27.04
C ILE A 35 28.66 20.91 28.10
N MET A 36 29.04 19.67 27.89
CA MET A 36 30.04 18.96 28.69
C MET A 36 31.44 19.33 28.24
N ARG A 37 32.34 19.55 29.19
CA ARG A 37 33.77 19.86 28.93
C ARG A 37 34.70 18.81 29.49
N THR A 38 35.81 18.59 28.82
CA THR A 38 36.95 17.83 29.34
C THR A 38 38.11 18.81 29.57
N GLY A 39 38.30 19.24 30.80
CA GLY A 39 39.14 20.38 31.09
C GLY A 39 38.66 21.67 30.47
N LYS A 40 39.52 22.36 29.70
CA LYS A 40 39.12 23.59 28.96
C LYS A 40 38.44 23.35 27.64
N ASN A 41 38.41 22.09 27.12
CA ASN A 41 37.88 21.79 25.79
C ASN A 41 36.47 21.27 25.87
N VAL A 42 35.68 21.59 24.85
CA VAL A 42 34.35 20.99 24.62
C VAL A 42 34.53 19.53 24.26
N ALA A 43 33.82 18.64 24.96
CA ALA A 43 33.91 17.22 24.68
C ALA A 43 33.25 16.85 23.37
N ALA A 44 33.95 16.18 22.46
CA ALA A 44 33.43 15.70 21.18
C ALA A 44 32.65 14.38 21.40
N ASN A 45 31.45 14.48 21.96
CA ASN A 45 30.59 13.36 22.30
C ASN A 45 29.15 13.53 21.77
N HIS A 46 28.36 12.46 21.86
CA HIS A 46 26.97 12.44 21.41
C HIS A 46 26.12 13.52 22.10
N ALA A 47 26.27 13.69 23.43
CA ALA A 47 25.45 14.63 24.19
C ALA A 47 25.60 16.07 23.68
N ASN A 48 26.85 16.52 23.52
CA ASN A 48 27.11 17.86 23.01
C ASN A 48 26.68 18.03 21.55
N THR A 49 26.92 17.02 20.72
CA THR A 49 26.49 17.05 19.30
C THR A 49 24.97 17.16 19.19
N MET A 50 24.24 16.35 19.98
CA MET A 50 22.76 16.42 20.01
C MET A 50 22.27 17.75 20.56
N ALA A 51 22.90 18.33 21.61
CA ALA A 51 22.53 19.62 22.14
C ALA A 51 22.67 20.73 21.08
N ILE A 52 23.77 20.76 20.35
CA ILE A 52 23.97 21.73 19.25
C ILE A 52 22.93 21.55 18.15
N ILE A 53 22.62 20.31 17.74
CA ILE A 53 21.61 20.08 16.68
C ILE A 53 20.20 20.48 17.15
N ARG A 54 19.84 20.22 18.42
CA ARG A 54 18.51 20.57 18.96
C ARG A 54 18.32 22.07 19.18
N LEU A 55 19.32 22.71 19.76
CA LEU A 55 19.21 24.07 20.30
C LEU A 55 19.86 25.13 19.42
N GLY A 56 20.79 24.73 18.57
CA GLY A 56 21.54 25.64 17.70
C GLY A 56 20.64 26.23 16.61
N ARG A 57 20.72 27.55 16.47
CA ARG A 57 19.97 28.30 15.45
C ARG A 57 20.28 27.82 14.03
N GLU A 58 21.51 27.44 13.75
CA GLU A 58 21.97 26.99 12.44
C GLU A 58 21.34 25.68 12.00
N TRP A 59 21.03 24.79 12.98
CA TRP A 59 20.42 23.49 12.76
C TRP A 59 18.88 23.51 12.81
N HIS A 60 18.29 24.67 13.12
CA HIS A 60 16.85 24.77 13.21
C HIS A 60 16.15 24.44 11.90
N GLY A 61 15.24 23.48 11.94
CA GLY A 61 14.48 23.03 10.79
C GLY A 61 15.31 22.37 9.69
N VAL A 62 16.50 21.82 10.02
CA VAL A 62 17.36 21.12 9.04
C VAL A 62 16.96 19.65 8.90
N LEU A 63 16.60 19.00 9.98
CA LEU A 63 16.40 17.56 10.07
C LEU A 63 14.95 17.19 10.39
N ALA A 64 14.44 16.18 9.70
CA ALA A 64 13.19 15.54 10.04
C ALA A 64 13.27 14.04 9.79
N HIS A 65 12.34 13.30 10.39
CA HIS A 65 12.12 11.88 10.12
C HIS A 65 10.76 11.72 9.45
N ASP A 66 10.76 11.22 8.23
CA ASP A 66 9.52 10.83 7.55
C ASP A 66 9.07 9.46 8.06
N GLU A 67 8.04 9.46 8.89
CA GLU A 67 7.47 8.22 9.41
C GLU A 67 6.75 7.38 8.34
N PHE A 68 6.43 7.97 7.18
CA PHE A 68 5.77 7.27 6.10
C PHE A 68 6.74 6.39 5.30
N SER A 69 7.94 6.88 5.05
CA SER A 69 9.01 6.15 4.36
C SER A 69 10.08 5.58 5.29
N GLU A 70 10.03 5.90 6.60
CA GLU A 70 11.07 5.58 7.59
C GLU A 70 12.45 6.10 7.17
N GLN A 71 12.48 7.30 6.59
CA GLN A 71 13.69 7.94 6.10
C GLN A 71 14.02 9.21 6.87
N LEU A 72 15.33 9.45 7.02
CA LEU A 72 15.82 10.73 7.51
C LEU A 72 15.82 11.73 6.36
N LEU A 73 15.26 12.90 6.59
CA LEU A 73 15.15 13.96 5.60
C LEU A 73 15.94 15.20 6.00
N LEU A 74 16.51 15.86 5.00
CA LEU A 74 16.88 17.25 5.08
C LEU A 74 15.71 18.10 4.60
N THR A 75 15.21 18.96 5.46
CA THR A 75 14.18 19.96 5.16
C THR A 75 14.80 21.32 4.85
N ASN A 76 16.05 21.54 5.26
CA ASN A 76 16.93 22.65 4.90
C ASN A 76 18.34 22.11 4.66
N PRO A 77 19.22 22.87 3.96
CA PRO A 77 20.59 22.43 3.73
C PRO A 77 21.36 22.33 5.05
N ILE A 78 22.33 21.42 5.10
CA ILE A 78 23.31 21.33 6.21
C ILE A 78 23.94 22.71 6.42
N PRO A 79 24.09 23.20 7.67
CA PRO A 79 24.71 24.47 7.98
C PRO A 79 26.08 24.61 7.31
N GLY A 80 26.37 25.79 6.76
CA GLY A 80 27.58 26.05 5.99
C GLY A 80 27.53 25.61 4.52
N SER A 81 26.43 24.99 4.07
CA SER A 81 26.21 24.68 2.66
C SER A 81 26.10 25.95 1.81
N ARG A 82 26.58 25.86 0.55
CA ARG A 82 26.42 26.94 -0.44
C ARG A 82 25.01 27.03 -1.01
N THR A 83 24.17 26.00 -0.81
CA THR A 83 22.80 25.98 -1.32
C THR A 83 21.91 26.89 -0.45
N PRO A 84 21.25 27.91 -1.04
CA PRO A 84 20.34 28.77 -0.29
C PRO A 84 19.12 27.99 0.25
N LYS A 85 18.67 28.33 1.45
CA LYS A 85 17.45 27.75 2.04
C LYS A 85 16.23 27.94 1.14
N SER A 86 16.13 29.09 0.47
CA SER A 86 14.98 29.43 -0.40
C SER A 86 14.83 28.53 -1.63
N THR A 87 15.90 27.90 -2.08
CA THR A 87 15.90 27.01 -3.25
C THR A 87 16.06 25.54 -2.87
N PHE A 88 16.24 25.24 -1.58
CA PHE A 88 16.43 23.87 -1.11
C PHE A 88 15.09 23.10 -1.18
N LYS A 89 15.16 21.88 -1.71
CA LYS A 89 14.02 20.96 -1.73
C LYS A 89 14.25 19.86 -0.71
N THR A 90 13.24 19.60 0.12
CA THR A 90 13.26 18.47 1.05
C THR A 90 13.61 17.18 0.32
N ARG A 91 14.57 16.43 0.85
CA ARG A 91 15.05 15.17 0.27
C ARG A 91 15.63 14.25 1.34
N PRO A 92 15.77 12.95 1.06
CA PRO A 92 16.53 12.05 1.93
C PRO A 92 17.96 12.54 2.15
N ILE A 93 18.46 12.32 3.38
CA ILE A 93 19.86 12.59 3.72
C ILE A 93 20.77 11.60 2.98
N SER A 94 21.91 12.05 2.53
CA SER A 94 22.91 11.26 1.82
C SER A 94 24.22 11.15 2.60
N ASP A 95 25.11 10.25 2.19
CA ASP A 95 26.43 10.10 2.81
C ASP A 95 27.26 11.38 2.73
N ASP A 96 27.14 12.16 1.65
CA ASP A 96 27.80 13.44 1.49
C ASP A 96 27.32 14.47 2.52
N ASP A 97 26.04 14.43 2.88
CA ASP A 97 25.48 15.35 3.88
C ASP A 97 26.07 15.06 5.26
N PHE A 98 26.28 13.79 5.61
CA PHE A 98 26.98 13.43 6.85
C PHE A 98 28.44 13.94 6.86
N VAL A 99 29.13 13.84 5.72
CA VAL A 99 30.51 14.39 5.60
C VAL A 99 30.51 15.90 5.81
N ARG A 100 29.55 16.63 5.20
CA ARG A 100 29.40 18.09 5.39
C ARG A 100 29.04 18.45 6.82
N ALA A 101 28.21 17.65 7.48
CA ALA A 101 27.90 17.84 8.89
C ALA A 101 29.14 17.67 9.77
N VAL A 102 29.97 16.65 9.52
CA VAL A 102 31.25 16.47 10.23
C VAL A 102 32.19 17.66 9.99
N GLU A 103 32.30 18.15 8.74
CA GLU A 103 33.10 19.32 8.43
C GLU A 103 32.62 20.56 9.22
N TRP A 104 31.28 20.76 9.26
CA TRP A 104 30.71 21.86 10.02
C TRP A 104 31.08 21.79 11.50
N PHE A 105 30.90 20.63 12.14
CA PHE A 105 31.26 20.43 13.55
C PHE A 105 32.76 20.64 13.80
N ASN A 106 33.63 20.14 12.93
CA ASN A 106 35.07 20.34 13.03
C ASN A 106 35.47 21.82 13.04
N ARG A 107 34.73 22.66 12.29
CA ARG A 107 34.98 24.14 12.22
C ARG A 107 34.31 24.88 13.38
N HIS A 108 33.35 24.28 14.08
CA HIS A 108 32.51 24.93 15.09
C HIS A 108 32.66 24.30 16.49
N GLY A 109 33.88 24.15 16.96
CA GLY A 109 34.20 23.80 18.34
C GLY A 109 34.46 22.31 18.60
N PHE A 110 34.38 21.43 17.59
CA PHE A 110 34.61 19.98 17.73
C PHE A 110 35.68 19.46 16.75
N PRO A 111 36.95 19.91 16.83
CA PRO A 111 37.95 19.70 15.78
C PRO A 111 38.34 18.23 15.52
N ARG A 112 37.93 17.28 16.35
CA ARG A 112 38.24 15.85 16.21
C ARG A 112 37.01 14.97 16.41
N ILE A 113 35.83 15.47 16.08
CA ILE A 113 34.61 14.68 16.23
C ILE A 113 34.60 13.50 15.26
N GLY A 114 34.28 12.32 15.77
CA GLY A 114 34.14 11.12 14.94
C GLY A 114 32.87 11.16 14.07
N LYS A 115 32.97 10.65 12.83
CA LYS A 115 31.82 10.59 11.90
C LYS A 115 30.63 9.88 12.50
N LEU A 116 30.82 8.77 13.21
CA LEU A 116 29.75 8.00 13.83
C LEU A 116 28.99 8.79 14.91
N VAL A 117 29.70 9.62 15.69
CA VAL A 117 29.08 10.48 16.70
C VAL A 117 28.09 11.46 16.05
N VAL A 118 28.48 12.04 14.90
CA VAL A 118 27.64 12.97 14.16
C VAL A 118 26.44 12.25 13.52
N ILE A 119 26.65 11.08 12.92
CA ILE A 119 25.58 10.27 12.34
C ILE A 119 24.56 9.91 13.41
N ASP A 120 24.99 9.31 14.50
CA ASP A 120 24.10 8.86 15.59
C ASP A 120 23.31 10.04 16.18
N ALA A 121 23.95 11.21 16.33
CA ALA A 121 23.29 12.41 16.82
C ALA A 121 22.24 12.97 15.83
N ILE A 122 22.57 13.01 14.54
CA ILE A 122 21.63 13.41 13.49
C ILE A 122 20.43 12.46 13.45
N GLU A 123 20.66 11.15 13.48
CA GLU A 123 19.58 10.15 13.48
C GLU A 123 18.67 10.29 14.71
N ALA A 124 19.26 10.49 15.88
CA ALA A 124 18.49 10.64 17.11
C ALA A 124 17.64 11.90 17.09
N VAL A 125 18.23 13.05 16.73
CA VAL A 125 17.49 14.33 16.73
C VAL A 125 16.49 14.43 15.58
N ALA A 126 16.78 13.87 14.41
CA ALA A 126 15.82 13.83 13.31
C ALA A 126 14.53 13.08 13.70
N LYS A 127 14.64 11.99 14.49
CA LYS A 127 13.50 11.22 15.00
C LYS A 127 12.65 11.98 16.05
N GLU A 128 13.14 13.07 16.58
CA GLU A 128 12.36 13.98 17.43
C GLU A 128 11.45 14.91 16.59
N ASN A 129 11.80 15.12 15.30
CA ASN A 129 11.08 15.96 14.36
C ASN A 129 10.37 15.10 13.31
N VAL A 130 9.28 14.46 13.73
CA VAL A 130 8.53 13.54 12.86
C VAL A 130 7.63 14.32 11.91
N ILE A 131 7.69 13.98 10.63
CA ILE A 131 6.76 14.42 9.61
C ILE A 131 6.04 13.23 8.99
N SER A 132 4.82 13.45 8.53
CA SER A 132 4.00 12.44 7.86
C SER A 132 3.31 13.06 6.66
N PRO A 133 3.95 13.08 5.49
CA PRO A 133 3.48 13.86 4.34
C PRO A 133 2.05 13.53 3.91
N VAL A 134 1.71 12.25 3.80
CA VAL A 134 0.36 11.83 3.39
C VAL A 134 -0.68 12.17 4.47
N ARG A 135 -0.36 12.01 5.75
CA ARG A 135 -1.22 12.43 6.86
C ARG A 135 -1.46 13.94 6.81
N HIS A 136 -0.40 14.74 6.71
CA HIS A 136 -0.50 16.21 6.65
C HIS A 136 -1.32 16.66 5.44
N TYR A 137 -1.17 15.98 4.29
CA TYR A 137 -2.00 16.24 3.12
C TYR A 137 -3.48 16.03 3.42
N LEU A 138 -3.85 14.86 3.99
CA LEU A 138 -5.23 14.50 4.28
C LEU A 138 -5.85 15.42 5.37
N GLU A 139 -5.12 15.68 6.45
CA GLU A 139 -5.56 16.59 7.51
C GLU A 139 -5.65 18.04 7.01
N GLY A 140 -4.75 18.45 6.12
CA GLY A 140 -4.83 19.75 5.46
C GLY A 140 -6.07 19.93 4.57
N LEU A 141 -6.65 18.85 4.04
CA LEU A 141 -7.91 18.90 3.30
C LEU A 141 -9.11 19.21 4.20
N GLU A 142 -9.09 18.78 5.47
CA GLU A 142 -10.15 19.11 6.43
C GLU A 142 -10.29 20.63 6.59
N ALA A 143 -9.19 21.37 6.59
CA ALA A 143 -9.19 22.83 6.70
C ALA A 143 -9.45 23.54 5.34
N ARG A 144 -8.82 23.07 4.25
CA ARG A 144 -8.87 23.75 2.94
C ARG A 144 -10.16 23.51 2.18
N VAL A 145 -10.71 22.30 2.24
CA VAL A 145 -11.92 21.89 1.51
C VAL A 145 -13.12 21.95 2.43
N ALA A 146 -12.95 21.59 3.71
CA ALA A 146 -14.01 21.54 4.72
C ALA A 146 -15.26 20.81 4.21
N TRP A 147 -15.06 19.62 3.63
CA TRP A 147 -16.13 18.86 2.99
C TRP A 147 -17.19 18.44 4.02
N SER A 148 -18.45 18.66 3.67
CA SER A 148 -19.60 18.11 4.40
C SER A 148 -20.76 17.86 3.44
N PRO A 149 -21.72 16.98 3.78
CA PRO A 149 -22.86 16.70 2.91
C PRO A 149 -23.79 17.89 2.74
N GLU A 150 -23.74 18.88 3.64
CA GLU A 150 -24.54 20.12 3.57
C GLU A 150 -23.95 21.10 2.56
N THR A 151 -22.64 21.07 2.34
CA THR A 151 -21.93 22.05 1.51
C THR A 151 -21.45 21.50 0.18
N HIS A 152 -21.34 20.16 0.07
CA HIS A 152 -20.79 19.50 -1.11
C HIS A 152 -21.62 18.30 -1.56
N VAL A 153 -21.65 18.11 -2.88
CA VAL A 153 -22.26 16.92 -3.46
C VAL A 153 -21.29 15.74 -3.35
N SER A 154 -21.76 14.62 -2.80
CA SER A 154 -21.01 13.39 -2.69
C SER A 154 -20.62 12.86 -4.08
N LYS A 155 -19.33 12.59 -4.28
CA LYS A 155 -18.76 12.10 -5.55
C LYS A 155 -18.27 10.66 -5.45
N LEU A 156 -17.91 10.18 -4.26
CA LEU A 156 -17.36 8.83 -4.07
C LEU A 156 -18.33 7.73 -4.53
N PRO A 157 -19.64 7.77 -4.26
CA PRO A 157 -20.56 6.71 -4.73
C PRO A 157 -20.59 6.56 -6.26
N ARG A 158 -20.20 7.59 -6.99
CA ARG A 158 -20.16 7.60 -8.46
C ARG A 158 -18.74 7.73 -9.02
N LEU A 159 -17.73 7.38 -8.24
CA LEU A 159 -16.32 7.48 -8.61
C LEU A 159 -16.04 6.79 -9.95
N PHE A 160 -16.49 5.54 -10.09
CA PHE A 160 -16.16 4.73 -11.26
C PHE A 160 -16.92 5.20 -12.52
N GLN A 161 -18.17 5.59 -12.37
CA GLN A 161 -18.98 6.09 -13.49
C GLN A 161 -18.46 7.43 -14.00
N VAL A 162 -18.14 8.34 -13.09
CA VAL A 162 -17.77 9.71 -13.42
C VAL A 162 -16.35 9.84 -13.97
N TYR A 163 -15.41 9.05 -13.43
CA TYR A 163 -13.99 9.21 -13.75
C TYR A 163 -13.39 8.01 -14.50
N PHE A 164 -13.98 6.81 -14.37
CA PHE A 164 -13.41 5.59 -14.93
C PHE A 164 -14.23 5.03 -16.10
N GLY A 165 -15.29 5.72 -16.51
CA GLY A 165 -16.13 5.32 -17.64
C GLY A 165 -16.89 4.02 -17.40
N THR A 166 -17.04 3.59 -16.14
CA THR A 166 -17.76 2.36 -15.81
C THR A 166 -19.24 2.50 -16.10
N LYS A 167 -19.82 1.52 -16.81
CA LYS A 167 -21.25 1.44 -17.06
C LYS A 167 -21.96 0.79 -15.89
N GLU A 168 -23.08 1.39 -15.50
CA GLU A 168 -23.98 0.81 -14.51
C GLU A 168 -24.98 -0.10 -15.21
N VAL A 169 -25.24 -1.26 -14.59
CA VAL A 169 -26.31 -2.16 -15.00
C VAL A 169 -26.91 -2.72 -13.71
N ASP A 170 -28.20 -2.44 -13.51
CA ASP A 170 -28.93 -2.92 -12.33
C ASP A 170 -28.86 -4.45 -12.20
N ASP A 171 -28.63 -4.92 -11.00
CA ASP A 171 -28.51 -6.36 -10.64
C ASP A 171 -27.42 -7.13 -11.42
N ALA A 172 -26.55 -6.44 -12.17
CA ALA A 172 -25.46 -7.09 -12.89
C ALA A 172 -24.20 -7.22 -12.00
N PRO A 173 -23.62 -8.42 -11.85
CA PRO A 173 -22.44 -8.65 -11.03
C PRO A 173 -21.28 -7.72 -11.42
N GLY A 174 -20.79 -6.91 -10.45
CA GLY A 174 -19.68 -6.00 -10.66
C GLY A 174 -20.01 -4.71 -11.43
N ALA A 175 -21.23 -4.55 -11.92
CA ALA A 175 -21.73 -3.34 -12.57
C ALA A 175 -22.96 -2.73 -11.84
N ASP A 176 -23.46 -3.41 -10.82
CA ASP A 176 -24.55 -2.92 -9.97
C ASP A 176 -24.15 -1.60 -9.29
N PRO A 177 -25.01 -0.54 -9.37
CA PRO A 177 -24.69 0.76 -8.78
C PRO A 177 -24.40 0.72 -7.28
N LYS A 178 -25.06 -0.14 -6.51
CA LYS A 178 -24.83 -0.31 -5.08
C LYS A 178 -23.44 -0.90 -4.80
N TYR A 179 -23.06 -1.92 -5.59
CA TYR A 179 -21.73 -2.51 -5.53
C TYR A 179 -20.64 -1.47 -5.84
N LEU A 180 -20.76 -0.77 -6.96
CA LEU A 180 -19.81 0.24 -7.40
C LEU A 180 -19.64 1.36 -6.36
N ALA A 181 -20.75 1.84 -5.80
CA ALA A 181 -20.74 2.86 -4.76
C ALA A 181 -20.08 2.36 -3.47
N ALA A 182 -20.36 1.12 -3.05
CA ALA A 182 -19.75 0.51 -1.88
C ALA A 182 -18.23 0.40 -2.04
N VAL A 183 -17.78 -0.23 -3.12
CA VAL A 183 -16.36 -0.48 -3.38
C VAL A 183 -15.58 0.85 -3.52
N ALA A 184 -16.14 1.86 -4.19
CA ALA A 184 -15.52 3.17 -4.32
C ALA A 184 -15.28 3.81 -2.93
N LYS A 185 -16.32 3.88 -2.11
CA LYS A 185 -16.20 4.43 -0.74
C LYS A 185 -15.21 3.63 0.10
N LYS A 186 -15.38 2.31 0.18
CA LYS A 186 -14.55 1.45 1.03
C LYS A 186 -13.08 1.49 0.63
N PHE A 187 -12.76 1.52 -0.67
CA PHE A 187 -11.38 1.66 -1.13
C PHE A 187 -10.78 3.00 -0.71
N MET A 188 -11.45 4.11 -0.98
CA MET A 188 -10.93 5.44 -0.64
C MET A 188 -10.78 5.62 0.87
N ILE A 189 -11.77 5.20 1.67
CA ILE A 189 -11.69 5.25 3.13
C ILE A 189 -10.57 4.35 3.66
N SER A 190 -10.33 3.18 3.05
CA SER A 190 -9.24 2.26 3.46
C SER A 190 -7.85 2.89 3.27
N ALA A 191 -7.67 3.66 2.19
CA ALA A 191 -6.43 4.40 1.94
C ALA A 191 -6.22 5.51 2.97
N VAL A 192 -7.28 6.24 3.34
CA VAL A 192 -7.26 7.21 4.45
C VAL A 192 -6.94 6.52 5.78
N ALA A 193 -7.62 5.41 6.08
CA ALA A 193 -7.38 4.65 7.30
C ALA A 193 -5.93 4.17 7.41
N ARG A 194 -5.34 3.65 6.34
CA ARG A 194 -3.92 3.23 6.32
C ARG A 194 -2.95 4.39 6.57
N ALA A 195 -3.26 5.59 6.10
CA ALA A 195 -2.43 6.77 6.33
C ALA A 195 -2.57 7.31 7.76
N LEU A 196 -3.81 7.38 8.30
CA LEU A 196 -4.09 7.98 9.61
C LEU A 196 -3.96 6.99 10.77
N LYS A 197 -4.18 5.68 10.52
CA LYS A 197 -4.06 4.58 11.48
C LYS A 197 -3.19 3.46 10.91
N PRO A 198 -1.86 3.65 10.82
CA PRO A 198 -0.96 2.67 10.26
C PRO A 198 -1.11 1.29 10.89
N GLY A 199 -1.06 0.24 10.06
CA GLY A 199 -1.25 -1.14 10.49
C GLY A 199 -2.70 -1.55 10.73
N CYS A 200 -3.69 -0.69 10.46
CA CYS A 200 -5.09 -1.13 10.52
C CYS A 200 -5.35 -2.22 9.47
N LYS A 201 -6.31 -3.09 9.75
CA LYS A 201 -6.63 -4.19 8.84
C LYS A 201 -7.26 -3.66 7.55
N VAL A 202 -6.60 -3.90 6.43
CA VAL A 202 -7.10 -3.70 5.06
C VAL A 202 -6.61 -4.91 4.28
N ASP A 203 -7.50 -5.85 4.00
CA ASP A 203 -7.20 -7.11 3.33
C ASP A 203 -7.88 -7.22 1.95
N SER A 204 -8.31 -6.10 1.42
CA SER A 204 -8.96 -5.97 0.11
C SER A 204 -8.07 -5.22 -0.88
N MET A 205 -8.29 -5.50 -2.15
CA MET A 205 -7.64 -4.86 -3.29
C MET A 205 -8.70 -4.51 -4.34
N LEU A 206 -8.76 -3.25 -4.74
CA LEU A 206 -9.54 -2.82 -5.89
C LEU A 206 -8.90 -3.37 -7.17
N VAL A 207 -9.65 -4.04 -8.03
CA VAL A 207 -9.15 -4.56 -9.31
C VAL A 207 -9.82 -3.83 -10.47
N LEU A 208 -9.02 -3.11 -11.24
CA LEU A 208 -9.47 -2.38 -12.42
C LEU A 208 -9.31 -3.26 -13.65
N GLU A 209 -10.45 -3.66 -14.24
CA GLU A 209 -10.54 -4.48 -15.45
C GLU A 209 -10.78 -3.58 -16.67
N GLY A 210 -10.01 -3.74 -17.72
CA GLY A 210 -10.22 -2.97 -18.95
C GLY A 210 -9.05 -3.06 -19.91
N ALA A 211 -9.25 -2.55 -21.11
CA ALA A 211 -8.26 -2.61 -22.19
C ALA A 211 -6.89 -2.03 -21.77
N GLN A 212 -5.84 -2.51 -22.41
CA GLN A 212 -4.53 -1.90 -22.30
C GLN A 212 -4.60 -0.45 -22.79
N GLY A 213 -3.95 0.48 -22.08
CA GLY A 213 -4.00 1.91 -22.42
C GLY A 213 -5.24 2.66 -21.89
N ALA A 214 -6.17 2.02 -21.21
CA ALA A 214 -7.36 2.70 -20.62
C ALA A 214 -7.03 3.75 -19.54
N GLY A 215 -5.78 3.81 -19.07
CA GLY A 215 -5.35 4.78 -18.07
C GLY A 215 -5.40 4.28 -16.61
N LYS A 216 -5.53 2.97 -16.38
CA LYS A 216 -5.67 2.36 -15.04
C LYS A 216 -4.53 2.74 -14.08
N SER A 217 -3.28 2.49 -14.48
CA SER A 217 -2.09 2.84 -13.68
C SER A 217 -1.95 4.35 -13.50
N SER A 218 -2.30 5.13 -14.52
CA SER A 218 -2.27 6.60 -14.45
C SER A 218 -3.31 7.14 -13.46
N ALA A 219 -4.49 6.53 -13.39
CA ALA A 219 -5.51 6.90 -12.42
C ALA A 219 -5.06 6.61 -10.98
N ALA A 220 -4.48 5.44 -10.73
CA ALA A 220 -3.90 5.10 -9.43
C ALA A 220 -2.80 6.09 -9.03
N ARG A 221 -1.93 6.46 -9.97
CA ARG A 221 -0.88 7.48 -9.77
C ARG A 221 -1.45 8.86 -9.50
N VAL A 222 -2.53 9.26 -10.17
CA VAL A 222 -3.22 10.53 -9.89
C VAL A 222 -3.79 10.54 -8.48
N LEU A 223 -4.42 9.46 -8.05
CA LEU A 223 -4.96 9.36 -6.69
C LEU A 223 -3.87 9.40 -5.61
N ALA A 224 -2.84 8.59 -5.73
CA ALA A 224 -1.76 8.52 -4.75
C ALA A 224 -0.88 9.77 -4.73
N GLY A 225 -0.57 10.26 -5.93
CA GLY A 225 0.52 11.18 -6.17
C GLY A 225 1.78 10.49 -6.65
N PHE A 226 2.57 11.23 -7.45
CA PHE A 226 3.72 10.67 -8.14
C PHE A 226 4.71 9.96 -7.19
N ASP A 227 5.06 10.60 -6.09
CA ASP A 227 6.06 10.09 -5.15
C ASP A 227 5.54 8.93 -4.27
N TYR A 228 4.22 8.83 -4.11
CA TYR A 228 3.54 7.86 -3.23
C TYR A 228 2.86 6.73 -3.98
N PHE A 229 3.08 6.63 -5.28
CA PHE A 229 2.63 5.56 -6.15
C PHE A 229 3.78 4.61 -6.52
N SER A 230 3.47 3.34 -6.73
CA SER A 230 4.38 2.38 -7.36
C SER A 230 3.59 1.39 -8.21
N ASP A 231 4.13 1.09 -9.39
CA ASP A 231 3.69 0.05 -10.34
C ASP A 231 4.74 -1.07 -10.54
N ASN A 232 5.80 -1.06 -9.74
CA ASN A 232 6.92 -1.99 -9.86
C ASN A 232 7.18 -2.72 -8.53
N LEU A 233 6.17 -3.45 -8.04
CA LEU A 233 6.31 -4.23 -6.82
C LEU A 233 7.15 -5.49 -7.10
N PRO A 234 8.27 -5.73 -6.37
CA PRO A 234 9.01 -6.98 -6.43
C PRO A 234 8.16 -8.20 -6.06
N ALA A 235 8.67 -9.41 -6.32
CA ALA A 235 7.99 -10.65 -6.00
C ALA A 235 7.46 -10.65 -4.55
N MET A 236 6.16 -10.85 -4.39
CA MET A 236 5.49 -10.77 -3.10
C MET A 236 6.01 -11.83 -2.12
N GLY A 237 6.11 -11.43 -0.85
CA GLY A 237 6.67 -12.28 0.20
C GLY A 237 8.18 -12.21 0.34
N THR A 238 8.88 -11.50 -0.55
CA THR A 238 10.31 -11.25 -0.44
C THR A 238 10.61 -10.06 0.48
N LYS A 239 11.86 -9.98 0.95
CA LYS A 239 12.35 -8.83 1.70
C LYS A 239 12.29 -7.55 0.86
N ASP A 240 12.58 -7.66 -0.42
CA ASP A 240 12.59 -6.52 -1.35
C ASP A 240 11.19 -5.94 -1.53
N ALA A 241 10.15 -6.79 -1.57
CA ALA A 241 8.77 -6.31 -1.59
C ALA A 241 8.40 -5.58 -0.29
N SER A 242 8.84 -6.10 0.87
CA SER A 242 8.59 -5.48 2.18
C SER A 242 9.32 -4.13 2.33
N ASP A 243 10.52 -4.00 1.77
CA ASP A 243 11.25 -2.73 1.73
C ASP A 243 10.63 -1.74 0.74
N HIS A 244 10.21 -2.23 -0.43
CA HIS A 244 9.64 -1.41 -1.52
C HIS A 244 8.34 -0.68 -1.14
N ILE A 245 7.49 -1.29 -0.31
CA ILE A 245 6.21 -0.68 0.09
C ILE A 245 6.36 0.52 1.03
N ARG A 246 7.55 0.74 1.60
CA ARG A 246 7.81 1.91 2.45
C ARG A 246 7.73 3.19 1.62
N GLY A 247 7.06 4.18 2.13
CA GLY A 247 6.87 5.46 1.46
C GLY A 247 5.91 5.40 0.27
N LYS A 248 5.16 4.30 0.10
CA LYS A 248 4.12 4.19 -0.92
C LYS A 248 2.74 4.14 -0.27
N TRP A 249 1.79 4.86 -0.88
CA TRP A 249 0.41 4.94 -0.41
C TRP A 249 -0.53 4.05 -1.23
N ILE A 250 -0.39 4.09 -2.57
CA ILE A 250 -1.10 3.19 -3.46
C ILE A 250 -0.08 2.42 -4.29
N ILE A 251 -0.20 1.10 -4.27
CA ILE A 251 0.68 0.19 -5.01
C ILE A 251 -0.14 -0.58 -6.02
N GLU A 252 0.31 -0.57 -7.25
CA GLU A 252 -0.29 -1.36 -8.33
C GLU A 252 0.31 -2.77 -8.36
N VAL A 253 -0.59 -3.74 -8.44
CA VAL A 253 -0.29 -5.14 -8.75
C VAL A 253 -0.77 -5.38 -10.17
N GLY A 254 0.14 -5.31 -11.12
CA GLY A 254 -0.18 -5.46 -12.55
C GLY A 254 -0.41 -6.90 -12.97
N GLU A 255 -1.05 -7.08 -14.12
CA GLU A 255 -1.17 -8.34 -14.84
C GLU A 255 -1.73 -9.52 -14.03
N LEU A 256 -2.76 -9.29 -13.21
CA LEU A 256 -3.37 -10.33 -12.37
C LEU A 256 -3.77 -11.59 -13.15
N SER A 257 -4.15 -11.44 -14.40
CA SER A 257 -4.53 -12.54 -15.29
C SER A 257 -3.38 -13.47 -15.66
N ALA A 258 -2.14 -12.97 -15.67
CA ALA A 258 -0.95 -13.75 -15.96
C ALA A 258 -0.44 -14.55 -14.76
N MET A 259 -0.90 -14.23 -13.54
CA MET A 259 -0.45 -14.88 -12.31
C MET A 259 -0.83 -16.36 -12.26
N GLN A 260 0.11 -17.20 -11.79
CA GLN A 260 -0.17 -18.57 -11.46
C GLN A 260 -0.96 -18.67 -10.14
N LYS A 261 -1.59 -19.81 -9.88
CA LYS A 261 -2.37 -20.04 -8.64
C LYS A 261 -1.56 -19.75 -7.37
N SER A 262 -0.31 -20.18 -7.31
CA SER A 262 0.61 -19.92 -6.18
C SER A 262 0.91 -18.44 -5.99
N GLU A 263 0.98 -17.67 -7.05
CA GLU A 263 1.21 -16.22 -7.01
C GLU A 263 -0.04 -15.48 -6.51
N VAL A 264 -1.24 -15.93 -6.93
CA VAL A 264 -2.51 -15.40 -6.40
C VAL A 264 -2.62 -15.63 -4.89
N GLU A 265 -2.26 -16.84 -4.40
CA GLU A 265 -2.25 -17.13 -2.96
C GLU A 265 -1.21 -16.29 -2.21
N SER A 266 -0.02 -16.11 -2.78
CA SER A 266 1.00 -15.21 -2.24
C SER A 266 0.50 -13.77 -2.19
N THR A 267 -0.22 -13.31 -3.22
CA THR A 267 -0.86 -12.00 -3.28
C THR A 267 -1.89 -11.83 -2.16
N LYS A 268 -2.81 -12.80 -1.99
CA LYS A 268 -3.82 -12.80 -0.93
C LYS A 268 -3.18 -12.72 0.46
N ALA A 269 -2.12 -13.51 0.69
CA ALA A 269 -1.37 -13.48 1.94
C ALA A 269 -0.66 -12.14 2.15
N PHE A 270 -0.04 -11.60 1.10
CA PHE A 270 0.71 -10.36 1.15
C PHE A 270 -0.19 -9.14 1.41
N ILE A 271 -1.31 -8.98 0.69
CA ILE A 271 -2.21 -7.82 0.89
C ILE A 271 -2.84 -7.81 2.27
N SER A 272 -3.01 -8.98 2.92
CA SER A 272 -3.64 -9.10 4.23
C SER A 272 -2.74 -8.70 5.40
N ARG A 273 -1.45 -8.52 5.18
CA ARG A 273 -0.51 -8.15 6.26
C ARG A 273 -0.81 -6.75 6.78
N GLN A 274 -0.62 -6.57 8.08
CA GLN A 274 -0.77 -5.29 8.76
C GLN A 274 0.58 -4.62 9.05
N GLU A 275 1.62 -5.43 9.16
CA GLU A 275 3.00 -4.99 9.42
C GLU A 275 4.00 -5.82 8.64
N GLU A 276 5.17 -5.25 8.41
CA GLU A 276 6.34 -5.92 7.85
C GLU A 276 7.45 -5.96 8.90
N LYS A 277 8.10 -7.11 9.01
CA LYS A 277 9.28 -7.30 9.85
C LYS A 277 10.45 -7.64 8.95
N PHE A 278 11.44 -6.78 8.92
CA PHE A 278 12.64 -7.00 8.13
C PHE A 278 13.80 -6.17 8.64
N ARG A 279 15.00 -6.56 8.27
CA ARG A 279 16.21 -5.82 8.56
C ARG A 279 16.61 -5.02 7.32
N PRO A 280 16.49 -3.68 7.32
CA PRO A 280 16.98 -2.84 6.23
C PRO A 280 18.46 -3.07 5.95
N ALA A 281 18.89 -2.81 4.71
CA ALA A 281 20.30 -2.81 4.39
C ALA A 281 21.04 -1.83 5.32
N TYR A 282 22.19 -2.27 5.86
CA TYR A 282 23.04 -1.51 6.81
C TYR A 282 22.49 -1.32 8.23
N ASN A 283 21.26 -1.69 8.55
CA ASN A 283 20.75 -1.65 9.92
C ASN A 283 21.19 -2.86 10.74
N ARG A 284 21.58 -2.62 12.01
CA ARG A 284 21.98 -3.68 12.94
C ARG A 284 20.82 -4.47 13.51
N LYS A 285 19.61 -3.89 13.52
CA LYS A 285 18.41 -4.48 14.12
C LYS A 285 17.29 -4.63 13.09
N GLU A 286 16.45 -5.64 13.30
CA GLU A 286 15.17 -5.77 12.63
C GLU A 286 14.26 -4.63 13.04
N ILE A 287 13.49 -4.10 12.08
CA ILE A 287 12.46 -3.10 12.32
C ILE A 287 11.08 -3.67 12.01
N THR A 288 10.09 -3.22 12.74
CA THR A 288 8.68 -3.47 12.43
C THR A 288 8.10 -2.20 11.80
N TYR A 289 7.67 -2.33 10.54
CA TYR A 289 7.02 -1.26 9.79
C TYR A 289 5.51 -1.54 9.70
N LYS A 290 4.70 -0.66 10.24
CA LYS A 290 3.23 -0.73 10.12
C LYS A 290 2.81 -0.28 8.73
N ARG A 291 2.05 -1.12 8.02
CA ARG A 291 1.62 -0.80 6.65
C ARG A 291 0.79 0.47 6.58
N ARG A 292 1.13 1.32 5.62
CA ARG A 292 0.47 2.59 5.31
C ARG A 292 -0.10 2.61 3.89
N CYS A 293 0.05 1.52 3.15
CA CYS A 293 -0.38 1.39 1.76
C CYS A 293 -1.66 0.57 1.60
N VAL A 294 -2.32 0.82 0.46
CA VAL A 294 -3.39 -0.01 -0.11
C VAL A 294 -2.97 -0.47 -1.51
N PHE A 295 -3.66 -1.49 -2.03
CA PHE A 295 -3.32 -2.10 -3.31
C PHE A 295 -4.43 -1.90 -4.34
N ILE A 296 -4.02 -1.67 -5.60
CA ILE A 296 -4.87 -1.71 -6.78
C ILE A 296 -4.34 -2.79 -7.71
N GLY A 297 -5.18 -3.73 -8.08
CA GLY A 297 -4.88 -4.68 -9.14
C GLY A 297 -5.28 -4.15 -10.50
N THR A 298 -4.54 -4.52 -11.55
CA THR A 298 -4.93 -4.21 -12.92
C THR A 298 -4.89 -5.47 -13.80
N THR A 299 -5.87 -5.59 -14.69
CA THR A 299 -5.96 -6.69 -15.66
C THR A 299 -6.65 -6.20 -16.93
N ASN A 300 -6.37 -6.89 -18.03
CA ASN A 300 -7.05 -6.70 -19.32
C ASN A 300 -7.99 -7.87 -19.68
N GLN A 301 -8.18 -8.82 -18.78
CA GLN A 301 -9.02 -9.99 -18.96
C GLN A 301 -10.21 -9.98 -18.01
N ASP A 302 -11.30 -10.62 -18.43
CA ASP A 302 -12.55 -10.68 -17.69
C ASP A 302 -12.57 -11.85 -16.69
N ALA A 303 -11.80 -12.92 -16.92
CA ALA A 303 -11.74 -14.10 -16.07
C ALA A 303 -10.28 -14.35 -15.61
N TYR A 304 -9.99 -14.00 -14.37
CA TYR A 304 -8.63 -14.09 -13.82
C TYR A 304 -8.59 -14.69 -12.40
N LEU A 305 -9.74 -14.85 -11.75
CA LEU A 305 -9.82 -15.53 -10.46
C LEU A 305 -9.86 -17.03 -10.69
N ARG A 306 -8.90 -17.75 -10.13
CA ARG A 306 -8.70 -19.20 -10.38
C ARG A 306 -9.14 -20.10 -9.24
N ASP A 307 -9.62 -19.52 -8.14
CA ASP A 307 -9.97 -20.26 -6.94
C ASP A 307 -11.24 -19.69 -6.31
N GLU A 308 -12.11 -20.55 -5.79
CA GLU A 308 -13.34 -20.13 -5.11
C GLU A 308 -13.05 -19.58 -3.70
N THR A 309 -11.88 -19.88 -3.14
CA THR A 309 -11.53 -19.50 -1.79
C THR A 309 -10.72 -18.22 -1.70
N GLY A 310 -11.10 -17.33 -0.78
CA GLY A 310 -10.33 -16.12 -0.49
C GLY A 310 -10.49 -14.97 -1.51
N ASN A 311 -11.33 -15.12 -2.54
CA ASN A 311 -11.61 -14.10 -3.55
C ASN A 311 -12.26 -12.84 -2.97
N ARG A 312 -12.84 -12.91 -1.76
CA ARG A 312 -13.43 -11.76 -1.04
C ARG A 312 -12.47 -10.55 -0.92
N ARG A 313 -11.18 -10.78 -1.13
CA ARG A 313 -10.17 -9.72 -1.11
C ARG A 313 -10.12 -8.89 -2.38
N PHE A 314 -10.63 -9.42 -3.49
CA PHE A 314 -10.60 -8.75 -4.79
C PHE A 314 -11.94 -8.08 -5.06
N TRP A 315 -11.90 -6.80 -5.37
CA TRP A 315 -13.07 -6.01 -5.72
C TRP A 315 -13.00 -5.61 -7.19
N PRO A 316 -13.52 -6.43 -8.10
CA PRO A 316 -13.46 -6.19 -9.53
C PRO A 316 -14.35 -5.02 -9.97
N VAL A 317 -13.80 -4.14 -10.78
CA VAL A 317 -14.53 -3.04 -11.41
C VAL A 317 -14.08 -2.92 -12.87
N ARG A 318 -15.03 -3.05 -13.80
CA ARG A 318 -14.75 -2.83 -15.21
C ARG A 318 -14.67 -1.35 -15.49
N VAL A 319 -13.60 -0.94 -16.17
CA VAL A 319 -13.35 0.44 -16.56
C VAL A 319 -13.20 0.54 -18.08
N GLU A 320 -13.64 1.67 -18.63
CA GLU A 320 -13.47 1.99 -20.06
C GLU A 320 -12.42 3.10 -20.21
N THR A 321 -12.77 4.22 -20.82
CA THR A 321 -11.87 5.36 -20.94
C THR A 321 -11.87 6.19 -19.66
N ILE A 322 -10.71 6.30 -19.01
CA ILE A 322 -10.56 7.05 -17.75
C ILE A 322 -10.30 8.53 -18.05
N ASP A 323 -11.11 9.41 -17.48
CA ASP A 323 -10.92 10.86 -17.55
C ASP A 323 -9.91 11.33 -16.49
N LEU A 324 -8.62 11.22 -16.83
CA LEU A 324 -7.52 11.61 -15.95
C LEU A 324 -7.51 13.11 -15.63
N THR A 325 -7.99 13.94 -16.57
CA THR A 325 -8.04 15.40 -16.39
C THR A 325 -9.05 15.77 -15.31
N ARG A 326 -10.23 15.20 -15.41
CA ARG A 326 -11.30 15.39 -14.42
C ARG A 326 -10.92 14.80 -13.06
N LEU A 327 -10.35 13.59 -13.05
CA LEU A 327 -9.88 12.94 -11.83
C LEU A 327 -8.84 13.78 -11.11
N LYS A 328 -7.86 14.33 -11.83
CA LYS A 328 -6.83 15.21 -11.29
C LYS A 328 -7.41 16.49 -10.71
N ARG A 329 -8.36 17.11 -11.40
CA ARG A 329 -9.02 18.34 -10.94
C ARG A 329 -9.80 18.11 -9.65
N ASP A 330 -10.52 17.00 -9.54
CA ASP A 330 -11.44 16.72 -8.44
C ASP A 330 -10.80 15.91 -7.30
N ARG A 331 -9.53 15.53 -7.43
CA ARG A 331 -8.80 14.65 -6.52
C ARG A 331 -8.89 15.08 -5.05
N ASP A 332 -8.62 16.35 -4.77
CA ASP A 332 -8.64 16.86 -3.39
C ASP A 332 -10.03 16.80 -2.78
N MET A 333 -11.07 17.01 -3.59
CA MET A 333 -12.46 16.87 -3.17
C MET A 333 -12.82 15.42 -2.83
N LEU A 334 -12.36 14.47 -3.65
CA LEU A 334 -12.58 13.04 -3.41
C LEU A 334 -11.90 12.57 -2.11
N TRP A 335 -10.67 13.00 -1.87
CA TRP A 335 -9.97 12.68 -0.63
C TRP A 335 -10.58 13.38 0.59
N ALA A 336 -11.03 14.62 0.46
CA ALA A 336 -11.72 15.35 1.53
C ALA A 336 -13.01 14.64 1.95
N GLU A 337 -13.80 14.15 0.98
CA GLU A 337 -14.98 13.33 1.24
C GLU A 337 -14.60 12.02 1.96
N ALA A 338 -13.56 11.33 1.52
CA ALA A 338 -13.09 10.11 2.16
C ALA A 338 -12.61 10.33 3.60
N VAL A 339 -11.91 11.45 3.86
CA VAL A 339 -11.49 11.85 5.22
C VAL A 339 -12.71 12.13 6.09
N TYR A 340 -13.69 12.89 5.59
CA TYR A 340 -14.92 13.16 6.31
C TYR A 340 -15.65 11.87 6.70
N LEU A 341 -15.84 10.95 5.77
CA LEU A 341 -16.48 9.66 6.04
C LEU A 341 -15.70 8.84 7.07
N TYR A 342 -14.37 8.81 6.97
CA TYR A 342 -13.51 8.14 7.94
C TYR A 342 -13.65 8.74 9.34
N ARG A 343 -13.63 10.07 9.48
CA ARG A 343 -13.78 10.79 10.76
C ARG A 343 -15.14 10.55 11.40
N ASN A 344 -16.17 10.37 10.56
CA ASN A 344 -17.54 10.09 11.03
C ASN A 344 -17.80 8.58 11.27
N GLY A 345 -16.75 7.76 11.27
CA GLY A 345 -16.82 6.34 11.66
C GLY A 345 -17.31 5.40 10.58
N GLU A 346 -17.41 5.85 9.31
CA GLU A 346 -17.69 4.95 8.19
C GLU A 346 -16.60 3.88 8.11
N LYS A 347 -17.04 2.62 7.97
CA LYS A 347 -16.13 1.48 7.91
C LYS A 347 -15.49 1.40 6.52
N TRP A 348 -14.25 0.92 6.47
CA TRP A 348 -13.49 0.71 5.22
C TRP A 348 -13.48 -0.74 4.74
N HIS A 349 -14.30 -1.58 5.32
CA HIS A 349 -14.61 -2.94 4.85
C HIS A 349 -16.08 -3.01 4.44
N LEU A 350 -16.40 -3.96 3.58
CA LEU A 350 -17.78 -4.20 3.18
C LEU A 350 -18.63 -4.61 4.37
N THR A 351 -19.85 -4.11 4.43
CA THR A 351 -20.88 -4.52 5.40
C THR A 351 -21.51 -5.84 4.99
N ASP A 352 -22.26 -6.46 5.89
CA ASP A 352 -22.93 -7.75 5.63
C ASP A 352 -23.89 -7.66 4.44
N ASP A 353 -24.50 -6.51 4.19
CA ASP A 353 -25.38 -6.28 3.03
C ASP A 353 -24.60 -6.05 1.72
N GLU A 354 -23.37 -5.55 1.81
CA GLU A 354 -22.51 -5.27 0.65
C GLU A 354 -21.71 -6.52 0.21
N VAL A 355 -21.43 -7.43 1.13
CA VAL A 355 -20.65 -8.66 0.85
C VAL A 355 -21.28 -9.52 -0.24
N PRO A 356 -22.60 -9.78 -0.29
CA PRO A 356 -23.22 -10.58 -1.35
C PRO A 356 -22.99 -9.99 -2.75
N LEU A 357 -23.01 -8.67 -2.88
CA LEU A 357 -22.74 -7.98 -4.16
C LEU A 357 -21.31 -8.21 -4.64
N ALA A 358 -20.36 -8.17 -3.71
CA ALA A 358 -18.95 -8.45 -4.02
C ALA A 358 -18.72 -9.92 -4.37
N VAL A 359 -19.39 -10.86 -3.66
CA VAL A 359 -19.32 -12.28 -3.98
C VAL A 359 -19.84 -12.55 -5.39
N ALA A 360 -20.98 -11.97 -5.78
CA ALA A 360 -21.51 -12.10 -7.12
C ALA A 360 -20.51 -11.57 -8.18
N ALA A 361 -19.94 -10.40 -7.93
CA ALA A 361 -18.94 -9.81 -8.83
C ALA A 361 -17.67 -10.69 -8.95
N GLN A 362 -17.25 -11.34 -7.89
CA GLN A 362 -16.10 -12.25 -7.89
C GLN A 362 -16.40 -13.56 -8.61
N GLN A 363 -17.58 -14.14 -8.42
CA GLN A 363 -18.00 -15.37 -9.09
C GLN A 363 -18.03 -15.22 -10.61
N ASP A 364 -18.50 -14.08 -11.11
CA ASP A 364 -18.52 -13.75 -12.54
C ASP A 364 -17.09 -13.69 -13.16
N ARG A 365 -16.03 -13.55 -12.34
CA ARG A 365 -14.61 -13.50 -12.76
C ARG A 365 -13.86 -14.79 -12.49
N VAL A 366 -14.50 -15.81 -11.98
CA VAL A 366 -13.87 -17.13 -11.81
C VAL A 366 -13.72 -17.76 -13.19
N SER A 367 -12.49 -18.08 -13.54
CA SER A 367 -12.21 -18.84 -14.78
C SER A 367 -12.79 -20.22 -14.67
N GLU A 368 -13.74 -20.55 -15.52
CA GLU A 368 -14.24 -21.92 -15.62
C GLU A 368 -13.12 -22.87 -16.03
N ASP A 369 -12.97 -23.96 -15.29
CA ASP A 369 -12.05 -25.00 -15.67
C ASP A 369 -12.65 -25.80 -16.85
N ILE A 370 -11.92 -25.92 -17.97
CA ILE A 370 -12.37 -26.65 -19.16
C ILE A 370 -12.80 -28.09 -18.76
N TRP A 371 -12.12 -28.71 -17.80
CA TRP A 371 -12.49 -30.02 -17.29
C TRP A 371 -13.81 -30.00 -16.53
N GLN A 372 -14.11 -28.92 -15.84
CA GLN A 372 -15.40 -28.75 -15.13
C GLN A 372 -16.57 -28.74 -16.12
N ALA A 373 -16.46 -27.97 -17.22
CA ALA A 373 -17.47 -27.93 -18.27
C ALA A 373 -17.67 -29.33 -18.89
N THR A 374 -16.59 -30.05 -19.21
CA THR A 374 -16.66 -31.43 -19.72
C THR A 374 -17.26 -32.40 -18.72
N LEU A 375 -16.85 -32.30 -17.44
CA LEU A 375 -17.37 -33.15 -16.37
C LEU A 375 -18.84 -32.87 -16.06
N SER A 376 -19.27 -31.62 -16.15
CA SER A 376 -20.67 -31.24 -15.91
C SER A 376 -21.64 -32.00 -16.84
N VAL A 377 -21.26 -32.17 -18.07
CA VAL A 377 -22.01 -32.93 -19.06
C VAL A 377 -21.83 -34.46 -18.86
N ALA A 378 -20.58 -34.89 -18.68
CA ALA A 378 -20.26 -36.34 -18.59
C ALA A 378 -20.76 -37.00 -17.32
N LEU A 379 -20.96 -36.25 -16.23
CA LEU A 379 -21.38 -36.76 -14.93
C LEU A 379 -22.84 -36.41 -14.60
N VAL A 380 -23.61 -35.86 -15.53
CA VAL A 380 -24.99 -35.39 -15.27
C VAL A 380 -25.91 -36.46 -14.66
N LEU A 381 -25.74 -37.68 -15.06
CA LEU A 381 -26.55 -38.83 -14.60
C LEU A 381 -25.89 -39.64 -13.46
N LEU A 382 -24.67 -39.26 -13.04
CA LEU A 382 -23.96 -40.01 -12.01
C LEU A 382 -24.19 -39.36 -10.64
N THR A 383 -24.49 -40.16 -9.67
CA THR A 383 -24.61 -39.77 -8.25
C THR A 383 -23.31 -39.99 -7.49
N GLU A 384 -22.44 -40.84 -8.01
CA GLU A 384 -21.13 -41.11 -7.43
C GLU A 384 -20.08 -41.30 -8.53
N VAL A 385 -18.83 -40.92 -8.23
CA VAL A 385 -17.72 -40.96 -9.18
C VAL A 385 -16.37 -41.10 -8.44
N SER A 386 -15.41 -41.78 -9.09
CA SER A 386 -14.01 -41.79 -8.66
C SER A 386 -13.18 -40.77 -9.45
N ILE A 387 -12.00 -40.42 -8.90
CA ILE A 387 -11.04 -39.55 -9.63
C ILE A 387 -10.62 -40.20 -10.96
N SER A 388 -10.38 -41.50 -10.95
CA SER A 388 -9.99 -42.25 -12.16
C SER A 388 -11.08 -42.22 -13.22
N GLU A 389 -12.36 -42.40 -12.82
CA GLU A 389 -13.48 -42.30 -13.75
C GLU A 389 -13.65 -40.89 -14.31
N ALA A 390 -13.55 -39.86 -13.48
CA ALA A 390 -13.57 -38.48 -13.92
C ALA A 390 -12.43 -38.19 -14.89
N ALA A 391 -11.21 -38.71 -14.64
CA ALA A 391 -10.06 -38.59 -15.53
C ALA A 391 -10.34 -39.17 -16.92
N VAL A 392 -10.91 -40.38 -16.99
CA VAL A 392 -11.32 -40.99 -18.26
C VAL A 392 -12.35 -40.14 -19.01
N LYS A 393 -13.32 -39.55 -18.31
CA LYS A 393 -14.38 -38.73 -18.90
C LYS A 393 -13.85 -37.43 -19.54
N ILE A 394 -12.70 -36.95 -19.08
CA ILE A 394 -12.03 -35.77 -19.65
C ILE A 394 -10.88 -36.14 -20.62
N GLY A 395 -10.76 -37.44 -20.96
CA GLY A 395 -9.79 -37.92 -21.94
C GLY A 395 -8.36 -38.10 -21.43
N LEU A 396 -8.15 -38.16 -20.10
CA LEU A 396 -6.82 -38.39 -19.53
C LEU A 396 -6.50 -39.88 -19.42
N ASP A 397 -5.25 -40.24 -19.68
CA ASP A 397 -4.70 -41.56 -19.38
C ASP A 397 -4.49 -41.69 -17.86
N VAL A 398 -5.33 -42.50 -17.19
CA VAL A 398 -5.32 -42.70 -15.74
C VAL A 398 -3.92 -43.07 -15.22
N ALA A 399 -3.14 -43.80 -15.98
CA ALA A 399 -1.80 -44.22 -15.59
C ALA A 399 -0.80 -43.07 -15.49
N LYS A 400 -1.08 -41.94 -16.17
CA LYS A 400 -0.23 -40.77 -16.23
C LYS A 400 -0.76 -39.60 -15.35
N VAL A 401 -1.93 -39.73 -14.75
CA VAL A 401 -2.53 -38.68 -13.91
C VAL A 401 -1.67 -38.44 -12.67
N ASN A 402 -0.98 -37.30 -12.66
CA ASN A 402 -0.17 -36.89 -11.55
C ASN A 402 -1.00 -36.24 -10.40
N ARG A 403 -0.36 -35.91 -9.30
CA ARG A 403 -1.04 -35.35 -8.11
C ARG A 403 -1.70 -33.98 -8.37
N VAL A 404 -1.13 -33.19 -9.27
CA VAL A 404 -1.68 -31.86 -9.64
C VAL A 404 -2.98 -32.03 -10.39
N GLU A 405 -3.02 -32.96 -11.36
CA GLU A 405 -4.22 -33.30 -12.12
C GLU A 405 -5.29 -33.91 -11.25
N GLN A 406 -4.93 -34.82 -10.31
CA GLN A 406 -5.87 -35.35 -9.33
C GLN A 406 -6.52 -34.25 -8.50
N ASN A 407 -5.75 -33.31 -7.98
CA ASN A 407 -6.28 -32.19 -7.20
C ASN A 407 -7.19 -31.29 -8.05
N ARG A 408 -6.86 -31.07 -9.33
CA ARG A 408 -7.69 -30.31 -10.27
C ARG A 408 -9.03 -31.01 -10.54
N ILE A 409 -9.03 -32.32 -10.77
CA ILE A 409 -10.25 -33.12 -10.93
C ILE A 409 -11.11 -33.01 -9.65
N VAL A 410 -10.51 -33.14 -8.47
CA VAL A 410 -11.22 -33.01 -7.20
C VAL A 410 -11.86 -31.62 -7.04
N ALA A 411 -11.18 -30.56 -7.47
CA ALA A 411 -11.74 -29.22 -7.47
C ALA A 411 -12.96 -29.11 -8.38
N CYS A 412 -12.86 -29.64 -9.62
CA CYS A 412 -13.98 -29.68 -10.55
C CYS A 412 -15.18 -30.49 -9.98
N LEU A 413 -14.92 -31.66 -9.38
CA LEU A 413 -15.98 -32.47 -8.77
C LEU A 413 -16.69 -31.71 -7.63
N LYS A 414 -15.95 -31.01 -6.78
CA LYS A 414 -16.53 -30.19 -5.71
C LYS A 414 -17.39 -29.06 -6.26
N ALA A 415 -16.92 -28.35 -7.28
CA ALA A 415 -17.66 -27.30 -7.95
C ALA A 415 -18.98 -27.81 -8.58
N LEU A 416 -18.98 -29.08 -9.00
CA LEU A 416 -20.18 -29.76 -9.51
C LEU A 416 -21.08 -30.38 -8.40
N GLY A 417 -20.79 -30.09 -7.13
CA GLY A 417 -21.59 -30.53 -5.99
C GLY A 417 -21.25 -31.92 -5.45
N PHE A 418 -20.17 -32.56 -5.92
CA PHE A 418 -19.72 -33.82 -5.37
C PHE A 418 -18.87 -33.61 -4.10
N ALA A 419 -19.20 -34.33 -3.03
CA ALA A 419 -18.43 -34.37 -1.80
C ALA A 419 -17.74 -35.73 -1.61
N ARG A 420 -16.57 -35.74 -0.99
CA ARG A 420 -15.90 -36.99 -0.68
C ARG A 420 -16.68 -37.79 0.37
N ASP A 421 -17.01 -39.03 0.04
CA ASP A 421 -17.72 -39.96 0.91
C ASP A 421 -17.03 -41.34 0.89
N GLY A 422 -15.98 -41.48 1.70
CA GLY A 422 -15.30 -42.76 1.90
C GLY A 422 -14.54 -43.28 0.67
N LYS A 423 -14.68 -44.60 0.43
CA LYS A 423 -14.08 -45.32 -0.68
C LYS A 423 -15.07 -46.29 -1.28
N PHE A 424 -14.92 -46.63 -2.55
CA PHE A 424 -15.68 -47.70 -3.18
C PHE A 424 -15.34 -49.05 -2.53
N THR A 425 -16.35 -49.81 -2.16
CA THR A 425 -16.21 -51.12 -1.53
C THR A 425 -16.25 -52.30 -2.52
N SER A 426 -16.79 -52.06 -3.73
CA SER A 426 -16.92 -53.04 -4.81
C SER A 426 -16.76 -52.40 -6.17
N GLY A 427 -16.78 -53.19 -7.22
CA GLY A 427 -16.70 -52.72 -8.62
C GLY A 427 -15.28 -52.36 -9.11
N PRO A 428 -15.18 -51.79 -10.32
CA PRO A 428 -13.90 -51.52 -10.98
C PRO A 428 -13.03 -50.47 -10.26
N TYR A 429 -13.63 -49.66 -9.42
CA TYR A 429 -12.96 -48.61 -8.65
C TYR A 429 -12.78 -48.96 -7.16
N ARG A 430 -12.86 -50.26 -6.78
CA ARG A 430 -12.67 -50.72 -5.40
C ARG A 430 -11.41 -50.08 -4.76
N ASN A 431 -11.54 -49.57 -3.53
CA ASN A 431 -10.55 -48.87 -2.75
C ASN A 431 -10.21 -47.45 -3.23
N ALA A 432 -10.72 -46.97 -4.38
CA ALA A 432 -10.58 -45.58 -4.80
C ALA A 432 -11.47 -44.67 -3.93
N ALA A 433 -11.06 -43.41 -3.80
CA ALA A 433 -11.88 -42.40 -3.13
C ALA A 433 -13.19 -42.18 -3.87
N ARG A 434 -14.30 -42.20 -3.15
CA ARG A 434 -15.67 -42.02 -3.65
C ARG A 434 -16.10 -40.59 -3.42
N TYR A 435 -16.64 -39.99 -4.46
CA TYR A 435 -17.27 -38.65 -4.43
C TYR A 435 -18.74 -38.81 -4.80
N VAL A 436 -19.63 -38.22 -3.98
CA VAL A 436 -21.09 -38.38 -4.08
C VAL A 436 -21.73 -36.98 -4.16
N ARG A 437 -22.79 -36.88 -4.98
CA ARG A 437 -23.58 -35.66 -5.15
C ARG A 437 -25.00 -35.88 -4.69
#